data_c21f5f76d09b794284c80b71c284c569
#
_entry.id   c21f5f76d09b794284c80b71c284c569
#
_cell.length_a   1.000
_cell.length_b   1.000
_cell.length_c   1.000
_cell.angle_alpha   90.00
_cell.angle_beta   90.00
_cell.angle_gamma   90.00
#
_symmetry.space_group_name_H-M   'P 1'
#
loop_
_entity.id
_entity.type
_entity.pdbx_description
1 polymer ?
#
loop_
_entity_poly.entity_id
_entity_poly.type
_entity_poly.pdbx_seq_one_letter_code
_entity_poly.pdbx_strand_id
1 'polypeptide(L)'
;MALKQVTDASFVDDVLNQKGVVVVDFWAPWCGPCRMLGPILEKAAESLPDGVQIVKYNVDECQDVASQLGVRGIPTLAVYKDGQLQAQQAGAMNSAQFSEFLKNFI
;
A
#
# COMPACT_ATOMS: atom_id res chain seq x y z
N MET A 1 -7.22 -4.83 -13.38
CA MET A 1 -5.93 -5.51 -13.18
C MET A 1 -5.63 -5.61 -11.70
N ALA A 2 -5.31 -6.81 -11.23
CA ALA A 2 -5.05 -7.02 -9.81
C ALA A 2 -3.69 -6.44 -9.42
N LEU A 3 -3.63 -5.87 -8.22
CA LEU A 3 -2.39 -5.39 -7.65
C LEU A 3 -1.53 -6.56 -7.17
N LYS A 4 -0.22 -6.39 -7.19
CA LYS A 4 0.70 -7.41 -6.72
C LYS A 4 0.54 -7.60 -5.22
N GLN A 5 0.45 -8.88 -4.80
CA GLN A 5 0.46 -9.24 -3.37
C GLN A 5 1.91 -9.40 -2.93
N VAL A 6 2.24 -8.78 -1.79
CA VAL A 6 3.55 -8.94 -1.17
C VAL A 6 3.37 -9.66 0.17
N THR A 7 4.41 -10.33 0.62
CA THR A 7 4.41 -11.11 1.86
C THR A 7 5.59 -10.69 2.71
N ASP A 8 5.67 -11.20 3.93
CA ASP A 8 6.85 -10.97 4.77
C ASP A 8 8.12 -11.49 4.08
N ALA A 9 8.01 -12.65 3.39
CA ALA A 9 9.14 -13.23 2.68
C ALA A 9 9.58 -12.42 1.47
N SER A 10 8.65 -11.76 0.78
CA SER A 10 8.96 -11.00 -0.44
C SER A 10 9.17 -9.50 -0.19
N PHE A 11 8.94 -9.02 1.02
CA PHE A 11 8.87 -7.58 1.29
C PHE A 11 10.17 -6.85 0.97
N VAL A 12 11.31 -7.46 1.30
CA VAL A 12 12.60 -6.84 1.01
C VAL A 12 12.76 -6.63 -0.49
N ASP A 13 12.53 -7.68 -1.27
CA ASP A 13 12.70 -7.58 -2.74
C ASP A 13 11.64 -6.71 -3.39
N ASP A 14 10.39 -6.84 -2.94
CA ASP A 14 9.27 -6.19 -3.62
C ASP A 14 9.04 -4.75 -3.19
N VAL A 15 9.55 -4.34 -2.03
CA VAL A 15 9.34 -2.99 -1.50
C VAL A 15 10.65 -2.31 -1.17
N LEU A 16 11.47 -2.91 -0.31
CA LEU A 16 12.65 -2.21 0.23
C LEU A 16 13.76 -2.06 -0.82
N ASN A 17 13.89 -2.99 -1.75
CA ASN A 17 14.90 -2.94 -2.81
C ASN A 17 14.41 -2.23 -4.08
N GLN A 18 13.19 -1.72 -4.08
CA GLN A 18 12.64 -1.02 -5.24
C GLN A 18 13.06 0.44 -5.25
N LYS A 19 13.42 0.94 -6.43
CA LYS A 19 13.62 2.37 -6.64
C LYS A 19 12.26 3.02 -6.87
N GLY A 20 12.17 4.30 -6.51
CA GLY A 20 10.95 5.05 -6.68
C GLY A 20 9.97 4.83 -5.54
N VAL A 21 8.70 5.06 -5.80
CA VAL A 21 7.64 5.05 -4.78
C VAL A 21 6.89 3.74 -4.82
N VAL A 22 6.76 3.11 -3.64
CA VAL A 22 5.90 1.93 -3.46
C VAL A 22 4.87 2.25 -2.38
N VAL A 23 3.61 2.16 -2.74
CA VAL A 23 2.50 2.30 -1.79
C VAL A 23 2.07 0.89 -1.39
N VAL A 24 2.08 0.61 -0.10
CA VAL A 24 1.69 -0.70 0.43
C VAL A 24 0.34 -0.58 1.12
N ASP A 25 -0.65 -1.33 0.64
CA ASP A 25 -1.99 -1.40 1.22
C ASP A 25 -2.09 -2.58 2.18
N PHE A 26 -2.10 -2.30 3.47
CA PHE A 26 -2.34 -3.32 4.50
C PHE A 26 -3.84 -3.54 4.63
N TRP A 27 -4.30 -4.75 4.31
CA TRP A 27 -5.73 -5.05 4.18
C TRP A 27 -6.06 -6.46 4.67
N ALA A 28 -7.35 -6.75 4.77
CA ALA A 28 -7.84 -8.11 5.02
C ALA A 28 -9.14 -8.33 4.25
N PRO A 29 -9.43 -9.58 3.83
CA PRO A 29 -10.64 -9.88 3.06
C PRO A 29 -11.96 -9.55 3.77
N TRP A 30 -11.97 -9.64 5.10
CA TRP A 30 -13.17 -9.39 5.92
C TRP A 30 -13.41 -7.92 6.20
N CYS A 31 -12.48 -7.06 5.85
CA CYS A 31 -12.52 -5.64 6.19
C CYS A 31 -13.36 -4.87 5.16
N GLY A 32 -14.50 -4.32 5.58
CA GLY A 32 -15.39 -3.56 4.71
C GLY A 32 -14.72 -2.35 4.04
N PRO A 33 -14.10 -1.44 4.82
CA PRO A 33 -13.39 -0.30 4.23
C PRO A 33 -12.26 -0.70 3.29
N CYS A 34 -11.59 -1.83 3.56
CA CYS A 34 -10.55 -2.36 2.67
C CYS A 34 -11.13 -2.74 1.31
N ARG A 35 -12.33 -3.35 1.31
CA ARG A 35 -13.00 -3.75 0.07
C ARG A 35 -13.48 -2.55 -0.74
N MET A 36 -13.70 -1.40 -0.10
CA MET A 36 -14.01 -0.15 -0.79
C MET A 36 -12.75 0.47 -1.39
N LEU A 37 -11.65 0.43 -0.66
CA LEU A 37 -10.38 1.03 -1.10
C LEU A 37 -9.73 0.22 -2.24
N GLY A 38 -9.85 -1.10 -2.23
CA GLY A 38 -9.21 -1.96 -3.23
C GLY A 38 -9.45 -1.55 -4.66
N PRO A 39 -10.72 -1.42 -5.12
CA PRO A 39 -11.01 -0.98 -6.49
C PRO A 39 -10.48 0.42 -6.81
N ILE A 40 -10.46 1.32 -5.82
CA ILE A 40 -9.91 2.67 -5.99
C ILE A 40 -8.42 2.60 -6.30
N LEU A 41 -7.68 1.76 -5.56
CA LEU A 41 -6.24 1.58 -5.80
C LEU A 41 -5.97 0.88 -7.13
N GLU A 42 -6.78 -0.13 -7.50
CA GLU A 42 -6.64 -0.81 -8.78
C GLU A 42 -6.83 0.14 -9.94
N LYS A 43 -7.83 1.02 -9.85
CA LYS A 43 -8.05 2.03 -10.88
C LYS A 43 -6.92 3.05 -10.91
N ALA A 44 -6.45 3.50 -9.78
CA ALA A 44 -5.32 4.43 -9.71
C ALA A 44 -4.07 3.83 -10.34
N ALA A 45 -3.86 2.52 -10.18
CA ALA A 45 -2.69 1.83 -10.72
C ALA A 45 -2.64 1.86 -12.25
N GLU A 46 -3.79 2.07 -12.92
CA GLU A 46 -3.84 2.14 -14.39
C GLU A 46 -3.18 3.40 -14.94
N SER A 47 -3.00 4.43 -14.13
CA SER A 47 -2.49 5.72 -14.60
C SER A 47 -1.38 6.29 -13.71
N LEU A 48 -0.65 5.44 -13.00
CA LEU A 48 0.47 5.88 -12.17
C LEU A 48 1.65 6.36 -13.04
N PRO A 49 2.38 7.39 -12.58
CA PRO A 49 3.63 7.77 -13.25
C PRO A 49 4.65 6.65 -13.20
N ASP A 50 5.64 6.71 -14.08
CA ASP A 50 6.77 5.77 -14.05
C ASP A 50 7.46 5.85 -12.69
N GLY A 51 7.88 4.70 -12.17
CA GLY A 51 8.55 4.62 -10.89
C GLY A 51 7.63 4.63 -9.68
N VAL A 52 6.32 4.56 -9.88
CA VAL A 52 5.34 4.48 -8.80
C VAL A 52 4.55 3.19 -8.94
N GLN A 53 4.43 2.43 -7.86
CA GLN A 53 3.62 1.21 -7.86
C GLN A 53 2.83 1.08 -6.57
N ILE A 54 1.75 0.33 -6.63
CA ILE A 54 0.90 0.00 -5.49
C ILE A 54 0.92 -1.51 -5.32
N VAL A 55 1.16 -1.97 -4.10
CA VAL A 55 1.15 -3.39 -3.77
C VAL A 55 0.23 -3.62 -2.56
N LYS A 56 -0.17 -4.86 -2.34
CA LYS A 56 -1.09 -5.23 -1.25
C LYS A 56 -0.42 -6.22 -0.31
N TYR A 57 -0.67 -6.04 0.97
CA TYR A 57 -0.16 -6.91 2.04
C TYR A 57 -1.35 -7.38 2.88
N ASN A 58 -1.65 -8.68 2.84
CA ASN A 58 -2.79 -9.25 3.55
C ASN A 58 -2.39 -9.58 4.98
N VAL A 59 -2.97 -8.86 5.95
CA VAL A 59 -2.61 -9.03 7.37
C VAL A 59 -3.10 -10.34 7.97
N ASP A 60 -4.00 -11.05 7.29
CA ASP A 60 -4.40 -12.40 7.72
C ASP A 60 -3.35 -13.45 7.39
N GLU A 61 -2.59 -13.24 6.32
CA GLU A 61 -1.57 -14.19 5.87
C GLU A 61 -0.18 -13.86 6.38
N CYS A 62 0.08 -12.59 6.68
CA CYS A 62 1.39 -12.09 7.09
C CYS A 62 1.23 -11.14 8.25
N GLN A 63 2.17 -11.12 9.18
CA GLN A 63 2.06 -10.28 10.37
C GLN A 63 3.33 -9.52 10.73
N ASP A 64 4.49 -9.97 10.26
CA ASP A 64 5.77 -9.44 10.74
C ASP A 64 5.98 -7.98 10.38
N VAL A 65 5.80 -7.62 9.12
CA VAL A 65 5.99 -6.24 8.66
C VAL A 65 4.93 -5.33 9.30
N ALA A 66 3.67 -5.76 9.33
CA ALA A 66 2.59 -4.98 9.93
C ALA A 66 2.86 -4.70 11.42
N SER A 67 3.36 -5.69 12.15
CA SER A 67 3.73 -5.54 13.56
C SER A 67 4.89 -4.57 13.74
N GLN A 68 5.91 -4.69 12.91
CA GLN A 68 7.08 -3.81 12.96
C GLN A 68 6.71 -2.35 12.71
N LEU A 69 5.78 -2.11 11.81
CA LEU A 69 5.30 -0.76 11.49
C LEU A 69 4.26 -0.23 12.49
N GLY A 70 3.79 -1.08 13.39
CA GLY A 70 2.76 -0.69 14.34
C GLY A 70 1.39 -0.49 13.71
N VAL A 71 1.09 -1.23 12.64
CA VAL A 71 -0.22 -1.16 11.99
C VAL A 71 -1.26 -1.77 12.92
N ARG A 72 -2.21 -0.97 13.39
CA ARG A 72 -3.25 -1.38 14.33
C ARG A 72 -4.63 -1.43 13.71
N GLY A 73 -4.86 -0.61 12.71
CA GLY A 73 -6.14 -0.56 12.01
C GLY A 73 -5.93 -0.76 10.53
N ILE A 74 -6.92 -1.30 9.85
CA ILE A 74 -6.89 -1.48 8.41
C ILE A 74 -8.14 -0.87 7.79
N PRO A 75 -8.03 -0.35 6.55
CA PRO A 75 -6.82 -0.30 5.75
C PRO A 75 -5.80 0.71 6.29
N THR A 76 -4.53 0.44 6.06
CA THR A 76 -3.44 1.39 6.30
C THR A 76 -2.58 1.43 5.04
N LEU A 77 -2.25 2.62 4.58
CA LEU A 77 -1.34 2.81 3.47
C LEU A 77 0.02 3.23 4.01
N ALA A 78 1.07 2.53 3.61
CA ALA A 78 2.45 2.92 3.89
C ALA A 78 3.12 3.31 2.59
N VAL A 79 3.87 4.40 2.59
CA VAL A 79 4.57 4.89 1.40
C VAL A 79 6.07 4.76 1.63
N TYR A 80 6.72 4.02 0.73
CA TYR A 80 8.17 3.89 0.69
C TYR A 80 8.71 4.61 -0.53
N LYS A 81 9.83 5.28 -0.37
CA LYS A 81 10.56 5.91 -1.48
C LYS A 81 12.01 5.47 -1.42
N ASP A 82 12.46 4.81 -2.48
CA ASP A 82 13.81 4.24 -2.55
C ASP A 82 14.11 3.36 -1.33
N GLY A 83 13.12 2.57 -0.92
CA GLY A 83 13.22 1.63 0.19
C GLY A 83 13.07 2.22 1.58
N GLN A 84 12.78 3.52 1.69
CA GLN A 84 12.64 4.18 2.99
C GLN A 84 11.20 4.60 3.24
N LEU A 85 10.69 4.28 4.43
CA LEU A 85 9.34 4.64 4.84
C LEU A 85 9.20 6.16 4.94
N GLN A 86 8.22 6.70 4.23
CA GLN A 86 7.95 8.14 4.21
C GLN A 86 6.71 8.50 5.03
N ALA A 87 5.70 7.63 5.02
CA ALA A 87 4.42 7.94 5.68
C ALA A 87 3.61 6.67 5.91
N GLN A 88 2.74 6.73 6.92
CA GLN A 88 1.68 5.75 7.14
C GLN A 88 0.39 6.51 7.38
N GLN A 89 -0.68 6.07 6.71
CA GLN A 89 -1.99 6.71 6.84
C GLN A 89 -3.06 5.64 7.02
N ALA A 90 -3.72 5.64 8.18
CA ALA A 90 -4.82 4.74 8.44
C ALA A 90 -6.12 5.27 7.86
N GLY A 91 -7.00 4.35 7.47
CA GLY A 91 -8.34 4.66 7.00
C GLY A 91 -8.46 4.63 5.48
N ALA A 92 -9.69 4.43 5.02
CA ALA A 92 -9.99 4.43 3.59
C ALA A 92 -9.98 5.84 3.03
N MET A 93 -9.69 5.93 1.75
CA MET A 93 -9.69 7.19 1.00
C MET A 93 -10.54 7.02 -0.25
N ASN A 94 -11.21 8.09 -0.68
CA ASN A 94 -11.80 8.10 -2.01
C ASN A 94 -10.71 8.41 -3.05
N SER A 95 -11.06 8.36 -4.33
CA SER A 95 -10.10 8.57 -5.42
C SER A 95 -9.40 9.92 -5.34
N ALA A 96 -10.13 10.98 -5.04
CA ALA A 96 -9.56 12.32 -4.94
C ALA A 96 -8.60 12.43 -3.75
N GLN A 97 -8.98 11.85 -2.62
CA GLN A 97 -8.14 11.85 -1.42
C GLN A 97 -6.85 11.06 -1.65
N PHE A 98 -6.94 9.91 -2.32
CA PHE A 98 -5.76 9.12 -2.64
C PHE A 98 -4.83 9.88 -3.58
N SER A 99 -5.37 10.51 -4.60
CA SER A 99 -4.59 11.32 -5.54
C SER A 99 -3.82 12.44 -4.82
N GLU A 100 -4.50 13.16 -3.93
CA GLU A 100 -3.86 14.22 -3.14
C GLU A 100 -2.79 13.66 -2.20
N PHE A 101 -3.08 12.54 -1.55
CA PHE A 101 -2.12 11.87 -0.67
C PHE A 101 -0.85 11.50 -1.44
N LEU A 102 -1.00 10.88 -2.61
CA LEU A 102 0.13 10.42 -3.41
C LEU A 102 1.00 11.58 -3.90
N LYS A 103 0.42 12.74 -4.18
CA LYS A 103 1.17 13.92 -4.65
C LYS A 103 2.27 14.35 -3.69
N ASN A 104 2.16 14.04 -2.42
CA ASN A 104 3.19 14.39 -1.45
C ASN A 104 4.50 13.63 -1.66
N PHE A 105 4.49 12.57 -2.47
CA PHE A 105 5.63 11.66 -2.61
C PHE A 105 6.15 11.52 -4.05
N ILE A 106 5.45 12.13 -5.00
CA ILE A 106 5.83 12.01 -6.41
C ILE A 106 6.12 13.35 -7.07
#